data_472ec300821604f23575586300610f41
#
_entry.id   472ec300821604f23575586300610f41
#
_cell.length_a   1.000
_cell.length_b   1.000
_cell.length_c   1.000
_cell.angle_alpha   90.00
_cell.angle_beta   90.00
_cell.angle_gamma   90.00
#
_symmetry.space_group_name_H-M   'P 1'
#
loop_
_entity.id
_entity.type
_entity.pdbx_description
1 polymer ?
#
loop_
_entity_poly.entity_id
_entity_poly.type
_entity_poly.pdbx_seq_one_letter_code
_entity_poly.pdbx_strand_id
1 'polypeptide(L)'
;MPQGLSRSEAQRRLKKWFEKLDILSWWDRKLEELSKGMQQKVQFVITVVHEPKLLIFDEPFSGFAPVNARLLKNEMLELRDKGHTIIYSTHNMESVEEVCDYFAIIDKSRVALSGKVDEVRRKFREGIYDVSYEGNVSLQDCERYKVISSGFQGNETYFKVSKINGTSNSQLAGELAKHGELMYFAEKLPSMNDIFVKTVGE
;
A
#
# COMPACT_ATOMS: atom_id res chain seq x y z
N MET A 1 27.33 16.51 -12.57
CA MET A 1 27.27 16.68 -11.10
C MET A 1 25.84 16.95 -10.73
N PRO A 2 25.28 16.38 -9.64
CA PRO A 2 23.94 16.73 -9.16
C PRO A 2 23.89 18.24 -8.92
N GLN A 3 22.83 18.88 -9.40
CA GLN A 3 22.69 20.33 -9.41
C GLN A 3 22.88 20.94 -8.00
N GLY A 4 23.83 21.84 -7.83
CA GLY A 4 24.00 22.65 -6.61
C GLY A 4 24.83 22.04 -5.48
N LEU A 5 25.35 20.82 -5.58
CA LEU A 5 26.19 20.20 -4.53
C LEU A 5 27.68 20.33 -4.84
N SER A 6 28.50 20.64 -3.84
CA SER A 6 29.95 20.50 -3.95
C SER A 6 30.33 19.01 -4.05
N ARG A 7 31.52 18.72 -4.62
CA ARG A 7 31.99 17.33 -4.76
C ARG A 7 32.08 16.61 -3.40
N SER A 8 32.57 17.27 -2.38
CA SER A 8 32.70 16.72 -1.03
C SER A 8 31.32 16.45 -0.39
N GLU A 9 30.38 17.34 -0.57
CA GLU A 9 29.02 17.17 -0.07
C GLU A 9 28.29 16.02 -0.80
N ALA A 10 28.41 15.96 -2.12
CA ALA A 10 27.85 14.88 -2.91
C ALA A 10 28.40 13.51 -2.47
N GLN A 11 29.72 13.39 -2.27
CA GLN A 11 30.33 12.16 -1.78
C GLN A 11 29.83 11.79 -0.38
N ARG A 12 29.72 12.75 0.53
CA ARG A 12 29.23 12.52 1.88
C ARG A 12 27.80 12.00 1.89
N ARG A 13 26.90 12.60 1.07
CA ARG A 13 25.50 12.19 0.95
C ARG A 13 25.35 10.84 0.26
N LEU A 14 26.10 10.60 -0.82
CA LEU A 14 26.12 9.30 -1.50
C LEU A 14 26.53 8.20 -0.54
N LYS A 15 27.60 8.41 0.26
CA LYS A 15 28.08 7.41 1.22
C LYS A 15 26.99 7.06 2.23
N LYS A 16 26.28 8.06 2.78
CA LYS A 16 25.14 7.83 3.71
C LYS A 16 24.03 7.00 3.06
N TRP A 17 23.68 7.28 1.81
CA TRP A 17 22.67 6.51 1.10
C TRP A 17 23.13 5.09 0.81
N PHE A 18 24.40 4.89 0.45
CA PHE A 18 24.96 3.57 0.20
C PHE A 18 25.01 2.73 1.48
N GLU A 19 25.34 3.34 2.62
CA GLU A 19 25.27 2.70 3.93
C GLU A 19 23.81 2.33 4.27
N LYS A 20 22.86 3.27 4.10
CA LYS A 20 21.44 3.08 4.43
C LYS A 20 20.78 1.96 3.62
N LEU A 21 21.13 1.81 2.36
CA LEU A 21 20.60 0.78 1.48
C LEU A 21 21.41 -0.53 1.49
N ASP A 22 22.44 -0.62 2.36
CA ASP A 22 23.37 -1.77 2.45
C ASP A 22 24.03 -2.11 1.11
N ILE A 23 24.55 -1.07 0.44
CA ILE A 23 25.20 -1.19 -0.86
C ILE A 23 26.59 -0.54 -0.91
N LEU A 24 27.19 -0.28 0.27
CA LEU A 24 28.50 0.36 0.34
C LEU A 24 29.60 -0.47 -0.34
N SER A 25 29.47 -1.80 -0.35
CA SER A 25 30.36 -2.72 -1.05
C SER A 25 30.38 -2.55 -2.58
N TRP A 26 29.46 -1.74 -3.15
CA TRP A 26 29.40 -1.48 -4.59
C TRP A 26 30.07 -0.17 -4.96
N TRP A 27 30.63 0.57 -4.02
CA TRP A 27 31.17 1.91 -4.22
C TRP A 27 32.18 2.03 -5.37
N ASP A 28 33.05 1.05 -5.52
CA ASP A 28 34.10 1.02 -6.54
C ASP A 28 33.73 0.15 -7.75
N ARG A 29 32.52 -0.41 -7.80
CA ARG A 29 32.05 -1.23 -8.92
C ARG A 29 31.58 -0.37 -10.08
N LYS A 30 31.77 -0.85 -11.30
CA LYS A 30 31.17 -0.26 -12.49
C LYS A 30 29.67 -0.60 -12.55
N LEU A 31 28.87 0.32 -13.08
CA LEU A 31 27.42 0.13 -13.17
C LEU A 31 27.05 -1.13 -13.98
N GLU A 32 27.83 -1.43 -15.01
CA GLU A 32 27.66 -2.61 -15.89
C GLU A 32 27.86 -3.95 -15.17
N GLU A 33 28.59 -3.95 -14.06
CA GLU A 33 28.83 -5.14 -13.24
C GLU A 33 27.70 -5.44 -12.25
N LEU A 34 26.75 -4.51 -12.16
CA LEU A 34 25.62 -4.62 -11.23
C LEU A 34 24.42 -5.30 -11.92
N SER A 35 23.73 -6.16 -11.17
CA SER A 35 22.46 -6.71 -11.63
C SER A 35 21.42 -5.58 -11.83
N LYS A 36 20.34 -5.84 -12.59
CA LYS A 36 19.27 -4.87 -12.85
C LYS A 36 18.70 -4.27 -11.56
N GLY A 37 18.43 -5.09 -10.54
CA GLY A 37 17.94 -4.62 -9.24
C GLY A 37 18.97 -3.78 -8.48
N MET A 38 20.27 -4.12 -8.59
CA MET A 38 21.34 -3.30 -8.02
C MET A 38 21.46 -1.94 -8.72
N GLN A 39 21.37 -1.90 -10.04
CA GLN A 39 21.37 -0.65 -10.82
C GLN A 39 20.18 0.25 -10.43
N GLN A 40 18.99 -0.33 -10.22
CA GLN A 40 17.83 0.42 -9.78
C GLN A 40 18.01 1.06 -8.39
N LYS A 41 18.65 0.36 -7.43
CA LYS A 41 19.00 0.98 -6.13
C LYS A 41 19.94 2.18 -6.31
N VAL A 42 20.95 2.04 -7.14
CA VAL A 42 21.89 3.14 -7.44
C VAL A 42 21.16 4.30 -8.13
N GLN A 43 20.29 4.01 -9.09
CA GLN A 43 19.46 5.01 -9.76
C GLN A 43 18.56 5.77 -8.78
N PHE A 44 17.93 5.06 -7.85
CA PHE A 44 17.15 5.69 -6.79
C PHE A 44 18.02 6.67 -5.99
N VAL A 45 19.20 6.24 -5.53
CA VAL A 45 20.14 7.09 -4.78
C VAL A 45 20.53 8.35 -5.56
N ILE A 46 20.86 8.21 -6.85
CA ILE A 46 21.21 9.36 -7.70
C ILE A 46 20.05 10.36 -7.81
N THR A 47 18.82 9.85 -7.85
CA THR A 47 17.62 10.68 -7.95
C THR A 47 17.35 11.46 -6.66
N VAL A 48 17.66 10.93 -5.48
CA VAL A 48 17.32 11.55 -4.20
C VAL A 48 18.48 12.30 -3.52
N VAL A 49 19.73 12.03 -3.89
CA VAL A 49 20.94 12.52 -3.21
C VAL A 49 21.04 14.05 -3.13
N HIS A 50 20.46 14.76 -4.09
CA HIS A 50 20.46 16.22 -4.14
C HIS A 50 19.25 16.87 -3.44
N GLU A 51 18.41 16.05 -2.78
CA GLU A 51 17.25 16.46 -1.98
C GLU A 51 16.29 17.39 -2.76
N PRO A 52 15.80 16.98 -3.95
CA PRO A 52 14.91 17.82 -4.73
C PRO A 52 13.55 17.95 -4.03
N LYS A 53 12.87 19.08 -4.18
CA LYS A 53 11.52 19.28 -3.65
C LYS A 53 10.48 18.36 -4.31
N LEU A 54 10.69 18.03 -5.59
CA LEU A 54 9.84 17.15 -6.38
C LEU A 54 10.64 15.97 -6.90
N LEU A 55 10.15 14.77 -6.66
CA LEU A 55 10.66 13.49 -7.15
C LEU A 55 9.63 12.88 -8.09
N ILE A 56 10.06 12.44 -9.26
CA ILE A 56 9.20 11.74 -10.22
C ILE A 56 9.86 10.40 -10.53
N PHE A 57 9.13 9.31 -10.32
CA PHE A 57 9.58 7.95 -10.58
C PHE A 57 8.64 7.24 -11.55
N ASP A 58 9.20 6.44 -12.43
CA ASP A 58 8.45 5.54 -13.29
C ASP A 58 8.70 4.10 -12.86
N GLU A 59 7.64 3.40 -12.44
CA GLU A 59 7.67 2.03 -11.92
C GLU A 59 8.81 1.75 -10.91
N PRO A 60 8.94 2.53 -9.82
CA PRO A 60 10.13 2.51 -8.96
C PRO A 60 10.37 1.17 -8.25
N PHE A 61 9.36 0.30 -8.16
CA PHE A 61 9.43 -0.98 -7.47
C PHE A 61 9.46 -2.18 -8.42
N SER A 62 9.36 -1.94 -9.73
CA SER A 62 9.33 -3.01 -10.73
C SER A 62 10.65 -3.79 -10.77
N GLY A 63 10.58 -5.11 -10.79
CA GLY A 63 11.75 -5.99 -10.89
C GLY A 63 12.57 -6.16 -9.60
N PHE A 64 12.13 -5.58 -8.49
CA PHE A 64 12.75 -5.85 -7.19
C PHE A 64 12.21 -7.11 -6.53
N ALA A 65 13.06 -7.82 -5.82
CA ALA A 65 12.59 -8.79 -4.83
C ALA A 65 11.77 -8.08 -3.73
N PRO A 66 10.74 -8.74 -3.14
CA PRO A 66 9.82 -8.11 -2.18
C PRO A 66 10.52 -7.35 -1.04
N VAL A 67 11.62 -7.88 -0.50
CA VAL A 67 12.41 -7.24 0.57
C VAL A 67 13.00 -5.91 0.12
N ASN A 68 13.55 -5.85 -1.10
CA ASN A 68 14.13 -4.62 -1.64
C ASN A 68 13.06 -3.59 -2.01
N ALA A 69 11.92 -4.02 -2.56
CA ALA A 69 10.78 -3.15 -2.83
C ALA A 69 10.28 -2.49 -1.53
N ARG A 70 10.15 -3.27 -0.45
CA ARG A 70 9.74 -2.75 0.87
C ARG A 70 10.74 -1.73 1.42
N LEU A 71 12.05 -1.98 1.27
CA LEU A 71 13.08 -1.04 1.68
C LEU A 71 12.91 0.31 0.95
N LEU A 72 12.76 0.30 -0.37
CA LEU A 72 12.58 1.53 -1.14
C LEU A 72 11.26 2.25 -0.84
N LYS A 73 10.16 1.51 -0.61
CA LYS A 73 8.89 2.09 -0.16
C LYS A 73 9.07 2.86 1.15
N ASN A 74 9.75 2.28 2.13
CA ASN A 74 10.04 2.94 3.40
C ASN A 74 10.88 4.22 3.21
N GLU A 75 11.88 4.18 2.33
CA GLU A 75 12.68 5.36 2.02
C GLU A 75 11.85 6.48 1.35
N MET A 76 10.93 6.11 0.45
CA MET A 76 10.02 7.08 -0.15
C MET A 76 9.08 7.69 0.89
N LEU A 77 8.55 6.90 1.82
CA LEU A 77 7.73 7.40 2.93
C LEU A 77 8.52 8.36 3.83
N GLU A 78 9.77 8.04 4.17
CA GLU A 78 10.63 8.96 4.93
C GLU A 78 10.90 10.29 4.18
N LEU A 79 11.11 10.24 2.86
CA LEU A 79 11.30 11.44 2.06
C LEU A 79 10.02 12.30 2.03
N ARG A 80 8.84 11.67 1.87
CA ARG A 80 7.56 12.35 1.98
C ARG A 80 7.41 13.05 3.34
N ASP A 81 7.69 12.34 4.42
CA ASP A 81 7.56 12.85 5.79
C ASP A 81 8.56 14.01 6.07
N LYS A 82 9.66 14.08 5.33
CA LYS A 82 10.60 15.22 5.32
C LYS A 82 10.13 16.40 4.44
N GLY A 83 8.96 16.29 3.81
CA GLY A 83 8.35 17.37 3.03
C GLY A 83 8.66 17.34 1.54
N HIS A 84 9.22 16.25 1.00
CA HIS A 84 9.37 16.09 -0.44
C HIS A 84 8.04 15.74 -1.09
N THR A 85 7.76 16.31 -2.25
CA THR A 85 6.64 15.88 -3.09
C THR A 85 7.10 14.73 -3.98
N ILE A 86 6.35 13.62 -3.96
CA ILE A 86 6.69 12.43 -4.73
C ILE A 86 5.54 12.08 -5.67
N ILE A 87 5.85 11.93 -6.95
CA ILE A 87 4.93 11.42 -7.98
C ILE A 87 5.55 10.14 -8.52
N TYR A 88 4.79 9.07 -8.62
CA TYR A 88 5.26 7.88 -9.31
C TYR A 88 4.14 7.20 -10.12
N SER A 89 4.52 6.62 -11.25
CA SER A 89 3.63 5.74 -12.01
C SER A 89 3.77 4.32 -11.53
N THR A 90 2.68 3.57 -11.50
CA THR A 90 2.69 2.12 -11.24
C THR A 90 1.43 1.45 -11.73
N HIS A 91 1.53 0.17 -12.06
CA HIS A 91 0.40 -0.73 -12.28
C HIS A 91 0.13 -1.61 -11.04
N ASN A 92 0.92 -1.51 -9.99
CA ASN A 92 0.75 -2.26 -8.75
C ASN A 92 -0.14 -1.49 -7.76
N MET A 93 -1.42 -1.87 -7.68
CA MET A 93 -2.42 -1.22 -6.84
C MET A 93 -2.15 -1.38 -5.33
N GLU A 94 -1.49 -2.45 -4.90
CA GLU A 94 -1.05 -2.64 -3.51
C GLU A 94 -0.04 -1.56 -3.10
N SER A 95 0.90 -1.24 -3.99
CA SER A 95 1.85 -0.14 -3.75
C SER A 95 1.16 1.23 -3.65
N VAL A 96 0.05 1.43 -4.37
CA VAL A 96 -0.75 2.66 -4.24
C VAL A 96 -1.35 2.76 -2.83
N GLU A 97 -1.91 1.66 -2.29
CA GLU A 97 -2.46 1.64 -0.94
C GLU A 97 -1.40 1.91 0.14
N GLU A 98 -0.20 1.37 -0.05
CA GLU A 98 0.86 1.43 0.96
C GLU A 98 1.59 2.77 0.99
N VAL A 99 1.71 3.46 -0.14
CA VAL A 99 2.63 4.60 -0.28
C VAL A 99 1.93 5.91 -0.63
N CYS A 100 0.78 5.87 -1.33
CA CYS A 100 0.13 7.08 -1.84
C CYS A 100 -0.86 7.70 -0.86
N ASP A 101 -0.81 9.02 -0.72
CA ASP A 101 -1.90 9.81 -0.11
C ASP A 101 -2.99 10.08 -1.15
N TYR A 102 -2.61 10.34 -2.42
CA TYR A 102 -3.46 10.64 -3.55
C TYR A 102 -3.11 9.78 -4.75
N PHE A 103 -4.09 9.50 -5.60
CA PHE A 103 -3.88 8.77 -6.84
C PHE A 103 -4.74 9.32 -7.98
N ALA A 104 -4.37 8.97 -9.22
CA ALA A 104 -5.19 9.13 -10.40
C ALA A 104 -5.07 7.88 -11.29
N ILE A 105 -6.20 7.28 -11.65
CA ILE A 105 -6.27 6.20 -12.65
C ILE A 105 -6.46 6.86 -14.01
N ILE A 106 -5.56 6.51 -14.93
CA ILE A 106 -5.61 6.97 -16.32
C ILE A 106 -6.02 5.80 -17.20
N ASP A 107 -7.14 5.94 -17.91
CA ASP A 107 -7.60 4.98 -18.91
C ASP A 107 -7.99 5.72 -20.19
N LYS A 108 -7.64 5.15 -21.34
CA LYS A 108 -7.95 5.70 -22.69
C LYS A 108 -7.62 7.21 -22.79
N SER A 109 -6.46 7.61 -22.26
CA SER A 109 -5.96 9.00 -22.22
C SER A 109 -6.84 9.98 -21.41
N ARG A 110 -7.64 9.49 -20.48
CA ARG A 110 -8.48 10.30 -19.58
C ARG A 110 -8.26 9.86 -18.13
N VAL A 111 -8.50 10.80 -17.21
CA VAL A 111 -8.55 10.48 -15.79
C VAL A 111 -9.91 9.82 -15.52
N ALA A 112 -9.90 8.52 -15.28
CA ALA A 112 -11.10 7.73 -14.97
C ALA A 112 -11.54 7.91 -13.50
N LEU A 113 -10.57 7.99 -12.58
CA LEU A 113 -10.82 8.19 -11.16
C LEU A 113 -9.63 8.87 -10.51
N SER A 114 -9.84 9.79 -9.58
CA SER A 114 -8.79 10.39 -8.78
C SER A 114 -9.27 10.80 -7.41
N GLY A 115 -8.36 10.92 -6.44
CA GLY A 115 -8.67 11.38 -5.10
C GLY A 115 -7.68 10.88 -4.05
N LYS A 116 -8.02 11.11 -2.79
CA LYS A 116 -7.30 10.49 -1.67
C LYS A 116 -7.63 9.01 -1.60
N VAL A 117 -6.61 8.18 -1.39
CA VAL A 117 -6.76 6.72 -1.32
C VAL A 117 -7.85 6.32 -0.33
N ASP A 118 -7.75 6.79 0.91
CA ASP A 118 -8.71 6.44 1.97
C ASP A 118 -10.13 6.94 1.70
N GLU A 119 -10.29 8.15 1.15
CA GLU A 119 -11.62 8.72 0.85
C GLU A 119 -12.30 7.93 -0.27
N VAL A 120 -11.54 7.56 -1.30
CA VAL A 120 -12.07 6.79 -2.42
C VAL A 120 -12.43 5.38 -1.97
N ARG A 121 -11.57 4.70 -1.22
CA ARG A 121 -11.88 3.36 -0.66
C ARG A 121 -13.17 3.39 0.19
N ARG A 122 -13.38 4.43 0.99
CA ARG A 122 -14.62 4.60 1.77
C ARG A 122 -15.85 4.86 0.91
N LYS A 123 -15.71 5.56 -0.23
CA LYS A 123 -16.83 5.76 -1.18
C LYS A 123 -17.25 4.46 -1.85
N PHE A 124 -16.31 3.56 -2.11
CA PHE A 124 -16.54 2.25 -2.71
C PHE A 124 -16.85 1.15 -1.71
N ARG A 125 -17.06 1.48 -0.42
CA ARG A 125 -17.39 0.49 0.61
C ARG A 125 -18.66 -0.30 0.27
N GLU A 126 -18.64 -1.59 0.57
CA GLU A 126 -19.73 -2.53 0.25
C GLU A 126 -20.49 -3.00 1.50
N GLY A 127 -20.15 -2.48 2.68
CA GLY A 127 -20.74 -2.92 3.94
C GLY A 127 -20.36 -4.36 4.32
N ILE A 128 -19.18 -4.80 3.92
CA ILE A 128 -18.62 -6.10 4.25
C ILE A 128 -17.77 -5.96 5.51
N TYR A 129 -17.90 -6.92 6.43
CA TYR A 129 -17.19 -6.95 7.70
C TYR A 129 -16.47 -8.26 7.87
N ASP A 130 -15.21 -8.20 8.30
CA ASP A 130 -14.45 -9.33 8.80
C ASP A 130 -14.68 -9.43 10.30
N VAL A 131 -15.03 -10.63 10.79
CA VAL A 131 -15.42 -10.91 12.17
C VAL A 131 -14.72 -12.16 12.64
N SER A 132 -14.18 -12.19 13.86
CA SER A 132 -13.72 -13.45 14.47
C SER A 132 -14.23 -13.64 15.88
N TYR A 133 -14.33 -14.88 16.28
CA TYR A 133 -14.78 -15.31 17.61
C TYR A 133 -13.79 -16.31 18.20
N GLU A 134 -13.70 -16.32 19.52
CA GLU A 134 -13.03 -17.40 20.23
C GLU A 134 -13.89 -18.68 20.18
N GLY A 135 -13.25 -19.81 19.89
CA GLY A 135 -13.89 -21.11 19.84
C GLY A 135 -14.67 -21.38 18.55
N ASN A 136 -15.50 -22.42 18.60
CA ASN A 136 -16.31 -22.87 17.47
C ASN A 136 -17.68 -22.21 17.53
N VAL A 137 -17.89 -21.20 16.71
CA VAL A 137 -19.15 -20.45 16.61
C VAL A 137 -19.79 -20.72 15.25
N SER A 138 -21.12 -20.73 15.21
CA SER A 138 -21.89 -20.82 13.97
C SER A 138 -22.74 -19.57 13.81
N LEU A 139 -22.65 -18.92 12.66
CA LEU A 139 -23.52 -17.82 12.27
C LEU A 139 -24.43 -18.26 11.13
N GLN A 140 -25.66 -17.76 11.15
CA GLN A 140 -26.64 -17.91 10.07
C GLN A 140 -27.11 -16.53 9.62
N ASP A 141 -27.59 -16.44 8.40
CA ASP A 141 -28.20 -15.22 7.88
C ASP A 141 -29.35 -14.74 8.79
N CYS A 142 -29.44 -13.45 8.97
CA CYS A 142 -30.52 -12.81 9.71
C CYS A 142 -30.96 -11.49 9.05
N GLU A 143 -31.90 -10.78 9.67
CA GLU A 143 -32.39 -9.49 9.14
C GLU A 143 -31.33 -8.38 9.08
N ARG A 144 -30.22 -8.53 9.79
CA ARG A 144 -29.17 -7.49 9.90
C ARG A 144 -27.91 -7.76 9.09
N TYR A 145 -27.64 -9.03 8.79
CA TYR A 145 -26.50 -9.42 7.99
C TYR A 145 -26.72 -10.73 7.23
N LYS A 146 -25.91 -10.93 6.19
CA LYS A 146 -25.75 -12.21 5.49
C LYS A 146 -24.33 -12.71 5.65
N VAL A 147 -24.16 -14.00 5.85
CA VAL A 147 -22.86 -14.67 5.92
C VAL A 147 -22.35 -14.90 4.49
N ILE A 148 -21.21 -14.33 4.14
CA ILE A 148 -20.58 -14.50 2.84
C ILE A 148 -19.67 -15.73 2.84
N SER A 149 -18.87 -15.88 3.90
CA SER A 149 -17.94 -16.99 4.08
C SER A 149 -17.64 -17.21 5.55
N SER A 150 -17.21 -18.41 5.88
CA SER A 150 -16.73 -18.80 7.20
C SER A 150 -15.48 -19.64 7.09
N GLY A 151 -14.66 -19.65 8.14
CA GLY A 151 -13.46 -20.46 8.27
C GLY A 151 -13.10 -20.69 9.73
N PHE A 152 -12.21 -21.65 9.98
CA PHE A 152 -11.71 -21.97 11.31
C PHE A 152 -10.19 -22.09 11.26
N GLN A 153 -9.52 -21.44 12.18
CA GLN A 153 -8.05 -21.49 12.26
C GLN A 153 -7.61 -21.45 13.73
N GLY A 154 -6.86 -22.45 14.14
CA GLY A 154 -6.44 -22.59 15.56
C GLY A 154 -7.63 -22.76 16.48
N ASN A 155 -7.91 -21.81 17.35
CA ASN A 155 -9.07 -21.77 18.26
C ASN A 155 -10.05 -20.64 17.92
N GLU A 156 -10.01 -20.11 16.70
CA GLU A 156 -10.86 -19.00 16.28
C GLU A 156 -11.72 -19.37 15.08
N THR A 157 -12.98 -18.93 15.09
CA THR A 157 -13.87 -18.99 13.95
C THR A 157 -13.95 -17.62 13.28
N TYR A 158 -13.72 -17.57 11.97
CA TYR A 158 -13.74 -16.37 11.15
C TYR A 158 -14.96 -16.34 10.25
N PHE A 159 -15.56 -15.15 10.13
CA PHE A 159 -16.66 -14.90 9.21
C PHE A 159 -16.40 -13.64 8.39
N LYS A 160 -16.88 -13.66 7.17
CA LYS A 160 -17.13 -12.46 6.39
C LYS A 160 -18.63 -12.29 6.27
N VAL A 161 -19.12 -11.13 6.71
CA VAL A 161 -20.56 -10.85 6.71
C VAL A 161 -20.85 -9.59 5.90
N SER A 162 -21.96 -9.59 5.16
CA SER A 162 -22.47 -8.40 4.48
C SER A 162 -23.59 -7.79 5.32
N LYS A 163 -23.44 -6.54 5.69
CA LYS A 163 -24.44 -5.77 6.43
C LYS A 163 -25.64 -5.45 5.53
N ILE A 164 -26.86 -5.68 6.02
CA ILE A 164 -28.08 -5.34 5.31
C ILE A 164 -28.36 -3.82 5.45
N ASN A 165 -28.85 -3.22 4.36
CA ASN A 165 -29.17 -1.80 4.33
C ASN A 165 -30.14 -1.40 5.45
N GLY A 166 -29.89 -0.25 6.10
CA GLY A 166 -30.65 0.22 7.24
C GLY A 166 -30.10 -0.23 8.60
N THR A 167 -29.19 -1.23 8.64
CA THR A 167 -28.53 -1.64 9.88
C THR A 167 -27.37 -0.71 10.19
N SER A 168 -27.31 -0.13 11.40
CA SER A 168 -26.14 0.62 11.85
C SER A 168 -24.99 -0.32 12.24
N ASN A 169 -23.75 0.18 12.27
CA ASN A 169 -22.61 -0.61 12.72
C ASN A 169 -22.76 -1.10 14.18
N SER A 170 -23.34 -0.26 15.05
CA SER A 170 -23.61 -0.63 16.46
C SER A 170 -24.66 -1.74 16.56
N GLN A 171 -25.70 -1.72 15.72
CA GLN A 171 -26.70 -2.78 15.68
C GLN A 171 -26.11 -4.09 15.14
N LEU A 172 -25.25 -4.01 14.11
CA LEU A 172 -24.56 -5.17 13.58
C LEU A 172 -23.62 -5.79 14.62
N ALA A 173 -22.77 -4.98 15.24
CA ALA A 173 -21.85 -5.44 16.27
C ALA A 173 -22.59 -6.05 17.48
N GLY A 174 -23.67 -5.41 17.94
CA GLY A 174 -24.49 -5.93 19.04
C GLY A 174 -25.21 -7.23 18.69
N GLU A 175 -25.62 -7.44 17.45
CA GLU A 175 -26.18 -8.71 16.98
C GLU A 175 -25.14 -9.82 16.97
N LEU A 176 -23.97 -9.54 16.37
CA LEU A 176 -22.86 -10.47 16.27
C LEU A 176 -22.33 -10.87 17.66
N ALA A 177 -22.23 -9.94 18.60
CA ALA A 177 -21.78 -10.23 19.99
C ALA A 177 -22.67 -11.18 20.78
N LYS A 178 -23.91 -11.48 20.35
CA LYS A 178 -24.78 -12.47 20.99
C LYS A 178 -24.35 -13.92 20.75
N HIS A 179 -23.52 -14.16 19.70
CA HIS A 179 -23.16 -15.51 19.28
C HIS A 179 -21.90 -16.06 19.97
N GLY A 180 -21.14 -15.20 20.66
CA GLY A 180 -19.92 -15.60 21.36
C GLY A 180 -19.01 -14.43 21.68
N GLU A 181 -17.84 -14.73 22.24
CA GLU A 181 -16.80 -13.72 22.48
C GLU A 181 -16.24 -13.21 21.17
N LEU A 182 -16.53 -11.94 20.87
CA LEU A 182 -16.15 -11.28 19.63
C LEU A 182 -14.71 -10.77 19.74
N MET A 183 -13.76 -11.43 19.07
CA MET A 183 -12.33 -11.09 19.10
C MET A 183 -11.98 -10.00 18.09
N TYR A 184 -12.66 -9.96 16.95
CA TYR A 184 -12.40 -9.01 15.88
C TYR A 184 -13.69 -8.59 15.18
N PHE A 185 -13.81 -7.30 14.91
CA PHE A 185 -14.88 -6.71 14.11
C PHE A 185 -14.38 -5.48 13.37
N ALA A 186 -14.26 -5.57 12.05
CA ALA A 186 -13.82 -4.44 11.23
C ALA A 186 -14.52 -4.41 9.87
N GLU A 187 -14.86 -3.22 9.39
CA GLU A 187 -15.35 -3.03 8.05
C GLU A 187 -14.21 -3.28 7.05
N LYS A 188 -14.41 -4.19 6.10
CA LYS A 188 -13.49 -4.46 5.02
C LYS A 188 -13.71 -3.45 3.91
N LEU A 189 -12.79 -2.50 3.78
CA LEU A 189 -12.79 -1.61 2.62
C LEU A 189 -12.28 -2.38 1.38
N PRO A 190 -12.80 -2.07 0.18
CA PRO A 190 -12.29 -2.64 -1.06
C PRO A 190 -10.82 -2.26 -1.26
N SER A 191 -10.05 -3.14 -1.87
CA SER A 191 -8.68 -2.84 -2.27
C SER A 191 -8.65 -1.86 -3.44
N MET A 192 -7.52 -1.17 -3.62
CA MET A 192 -7.34 -0.32 -4.81
C MET A 192 -7.38 -1.16 -6.10
N ASN A 193 -7.02 -2.44 -6.04
CA ASN A 193 -7.17 -3.34 -7.18
C ASN A 193 -8.65 -3.61 -7.52
N ASP A 194 -9.51 -3.83 -6.51
CA ASP A 194 -10.95 -4.02 -6.72
C ASP A 194 -11.58 -2.76 -7.34
N ILE A 195 -11.17 -1.58 -6.83
CA ILE A 195 -11.62 -0.28 -7.34
C ILE A 195 -11.14 -0.06 -8.78
N PHE A 196 -9.88 -0.39 -9.07
CA PHE A 196 -9.32 -0.30 -10.43
C PHE A 196 -10.12 -1.15 -11.41
N VAL A 197 -10.34 -2.43 -11.10
CA VAL A 197 -11.11 -3.35 -11.96
C VAL A 197 -12.52 -2.84 -12.19
N LYS A 198 -13.20 -2.33 -11.16
CA LYS A 198 -14.55 -1.73 -11.30
C LYS A 198 -14.55 -0.47 -12.13
N THR A 199 -13.47 0.32 -12.11
CA THR A 199 -13.42 1.62 -12.81
C THR A 199 -13.06 1.47 -14.29
N VAL A 200 -12.19 0.51 -14.63
CA VAL A 200 -11.60 0.32 -15.97
C VAL A 200 -12.21 -0.88 -16.70
N GLY A 201 -12.83 -1.80 -15.97
CA GLY A 201 -13.43 -3.02 -16.51
C GLY A 201 -14.84 -2.85 -17.09
N GLU A 202 -15.40 -1.64 -17.01
CA GLU A 202 -16.63 -1.21 -17.69
C GLU A 202 -16.26 -0.45 -19.00
#